data_1041c173c152f06d8457b3c60ebc6897
#
_entry.id   1041c173c152f06d8457b3c60ebc6897
#
_cell.length_a   1.000
_cell.length_b   1.000
_cell.length_c   1.000
_cell.angle_alpha   90.00
_cell.angle_beta   90.00
_cell.angle_gamma   90.00
#
_symmetry.space_group_name_H-M   'P 1'
#
loop_
_entity.id
_entity.type
_entity.pdbx_description
1 polymer ?
#
loop_
_entity_poly.entity_id
_entity_poly.type
_entity_poly.pdbx_seq_one_letter_code
_entity_poly.pdbx_strand_id
1 'polypeptide(L)'
;MSPRTPAATTAPAAAAPAAPATTTAAVPRAFDDRSYRDVMGSFASGVTVITTQGADGPVGFTCQSFYSVSIDPPLVSFSIARTSRSLSAVRAHGRVVVNFLSAQQQHLSGQFARSGTDKWQGVAWTPSVSNGVPTLDGVTGWVAGDIEREIEAGDHLIFLVRVSGISTDPDRAPLLFYRGAYRELEYMI
;
A
#
# COMPACT_ATOMS: atom_id res chain seq x y z
N MET A 1 31.37 31.83 -36.71
CA MET A 1 30.97 30.39 -36.77
C MET A 1 31.55 29.71 -35.59
N SER A 2 30.77 29.53 -34.52
CA SER A 2 31.19 28.79 -33.30
C SER A 2 30.76 27.33 -33.40
N PRO A 3 31.60 26.37 -33.01
CA PRO A 3 31.25 24.95 -33.09
C PRO A 3 30.27 24.55 -31.97
N ARG A 4 29.22 23.81 -32.34
CA ARG A 4 28.25 23.19 -31.43
C ARG A 4 28.88 21.94 -30.80
N THR A 5 28.93 21.91 -29.47
CA THR A 5 29.26 20.70 -28.68
C THR A 5 28.15 19.69 -28.77
N PRO A 6 28.39 18.40 -29.01
CA PRO A 6 27.34 17.38 -29.00
C PRO A 6 26.90 17.04 -27.57
N ALA A 7 25.59 16.88 -27.39
CA ALA A 7 24.97 16.46 -26.14
C ALA A 7 25.38 15.02 -25.81
N ALA A 8 25.80 14.80 -24.55
CA ALA A 8 26.10 13.48 -24.04
C ALA A 8 24.78 12.70 -23.82
N THR A 9 24.64 11.59 -24.53
CA THR A 9 23.55 10.62 -24.33
C THR A 9 23.85 9.80 -23.08
N THR A 10 23.08 10.01 -22.01
CA THR A 10 23.17 9.20 -20.79
C THR A 10 22.50 7.85 -21.06
N ALA A 11 23.25 6.77 -21.03
CA ALA A 11 22.74 5.41 -21.12
C ALA A 11 21.93 5.06 -19.88
N PRO A 12 20.84 4.25 -19.98
CA PRO A 12 20.07 3.81 -18.82
C PRO A 12 20.94 2.92 -17.92
N ALA A 13 20.87 3.18 -16.61
CA ALA A 13 21.57 2.38 -15.61
C ALA A 13 21.04 0.92 -15.65
N ALA A 14 21.99 -0.02 -15.78
CA ALA A 14 21.69 -1.45 -15.77
C ALA A 14 21.06 -1.84 -14.40
N ALA A 15 19.94 -2.56 -14.43
CA ALA A 15 19.32 -3.14 -13.26
C ALA A 15 20.30 -4.07 -12.55
N ALA A 16 20.48 -3.87 -11.23
CA ALA A 16 21.31 -4.75 -10.41
C ALA A 16 20.72 -6.18 -10.41
N PRO A 17 21.55 -7.23 -10.44
CA PRO A 17 21.07 -8.61 -10.43
C PRO A 17 20.33 -8.91 -9.13
N ALA A 18 19.18 -9.59 -9.26
CA ALA A 18 18.41 -10.09 -8.13
C ALA A 18 19.28 -11.04 -7.29
N ALA A 19 19.32 -10.82 -5.97
CA ALA A 19 19.97 -11.73 -5.05
C ALA A 19 19.33 -13.12 -5.14
N PRO A 20 20.10 -14.22 -5.03
CA PRO A 20 19.56 -15.59 -5.09
C PRO A 20 18.55 -15.81 -3.96
N ALA A 21 17.41 -16.42 -4.30
CA ALA A 21 16.40 -16.81 -3.34
C ALA A 21 17.00 -17.85 -2.36
N THR A 22 17.28 -17.45 -1.13
CA THR A 22 17.68 -18.37 -0.08
C THR A 22 16.44 -19.16 0.34
N THR A 23 16.38 -20.43 0.00
CA THR A 23 15.37 -21.36 0.52
C THR A 23 15.63 -21.54 2.01
N THR A 24 14.96 -20.75 2.83
CA THR A 24 15.04 -20.90 4.28
C THR A 24 14.29 -22.16 4.67
N ALA A 25 14.98 -23.16 5.21
CA ALA A 25 14.37 -24.34 5.80
C ALA A 25 13.36 -23.90 6.86
N ALA A 26 12.18 -24.54 6.90
CA ALA A 26 11.14 -24.20 7.85
C ALA A 26 11.66 -24.38 9.30
N VAL A 27 11.82 -23.27 10.00
CA VAL A 27 12.15 -23.30 11.44
C VAL A 27 10.91 -23.81 12.18
N PRO A 28 11.03 -24.81 13.09
CA PRO A 28 9.90 -25.28 13.89
C PRO A 28 9.30 -24.10 14.66
N ARG A 29 7.98 -23.86 14.50
CA ARG A 29 7.29 -22.80 15.22
C ARG A 29 7.03 -23.24 16.66
N ALA A 30 7.41 -22.39 17.63
CA ALA A 30 7.11 -22.58 19.06
C ALA A 30 5.69 -22.10 19.43
N PHE A 31 4.91 -21.60 18.48
CA PHE A 31 3.57 -21.02 18.66
C PHE A 31 2.67 -21.38 17.46
N ASP A 32 1.35 -21.44 17.70
CA ASP A 32 0.35 -21.64 16.66
C ASP A 32 -0.10 -20.33 15.99
N ASP A 33 -0.83 -20.44 14.89
CA ASP A 33 -1.31 -19.26 14.11
C ASP A 33 -2.27 -18.38 14.92
N ARG A 34 -3.00 -18.94 15.87
CA ARG A 34 -3.94 -18.20 16.72
C ARG A 34 -3.17 -17.32 17.71
N SER A 35 -2.23 -17.91 18.45
CA SER A 35 -1.38 -17.18 19.38
C SER A 35 -0.60 -16.06 18.67
N TYR A 36 -0.11 -16.34 17.45
CA TYR A 36 0.54 -15.32 16.63
C TYR A 36 -0.39 -14.13 16.31
N ARG A 37 -1.62 -14.42 15.83
CA ARG A 37 -2.60 -13.37 15.50
C ARG A 37 -3.05 -12.59 16.73
N ASP A 38 -3.20 -13.23 17.88
CA ASP A 38 -3.58 -12.59 19.15
C ASP A 38 -2.50 -11.59 19.59
N VAL A 39 -1.22 -11.98 19.48
CA VAL A 39 -0.10 -11.06 19.77
C VAL A 39 -0.03 -9.92 18.78
N MET A 40 -0.09 -10.21 17.46
CA MET A 40 -0.05 -9.16 16.43
C MET A 40 -1.27 -8.22 16.52
N GLY A 41 -2.43 -8.75 16.90
CA GLY A 41 -3.64 -7.94 17.13
C GLY A 41 -3.52 -6.96 18.32
N SER A 42 -2.56 -7.16 19.24
CA SER A 42 -2.30 -6.21 20.31
C SER A 42 -1.55 -4.95 19.88
N PHE A 43 -1.04 -4.91 18.65
CA PHE A 43 -0.48 -3.72 18.03
C PHE A 43 -1.58 -2.97 17.28
N ALA A 44 -2.01 -1.82 17.81
CA ALA A 44 -3.00 -0.97 17.16
C ALA A 44 -2.43 -0.35 15.88
N SER A 45 -3.21 -0.38 14.80
CA SER A 45 -2.83 0.22 13.53
C SER A 45 -3.93 1.09 12.95
N GLY A 46 -3.58 2.01 12.08
CA GLY A 46 -4.50 2.59 11.12
C GLY A 46 -4.96 1.55 10.10
N VAL A 47 -5.99 1.87 9.35
CA VAL A 47 -6.49 1.03 8.26
C VAL A 47 -6.31 1.79 6.94
N THR A 48 -5.74 1.11 5.96
CA THR A 48 -5.55 1.69 4.63
C THR A 48 -6.27 0.86 3.57
N VAL A 49 -6.59 1.51 2.44
CA VAL A 49 -6.91 0.85 1.18
C VAL A 49 -5.85 1.23 0.16
N ILE A 50 -5.16 0.21 -0.35
CA ILE A 50 -4.24 0.39 -1.47
C ILE A 50 -5.03 0.32 -2.75
N THR A 51 -4.89 1.32 -3.61
CA THR A 51 -5.54 1.38 -4.92
C THR A 51 -4.50 1.41 -6.03
N THR A 52 -4.87 0.87 -7.19
CA THR A 52 -4.11 0.89 -8.43
C THR A 52 -5.07 0.82 -9.61
N GLN A 53 -4.55 0.91 -10.83
CA GLN A 53 -5.32 0.73 -12.05
C GLN A 53 -5.08 -0.67 -12.63
N GLY A 54 -6.15 -1.41 -12.87
CA GLY A 54 -6.13 -2.68 -13.61
C GLY A 54 -6.52 -2.46 -15.07
N ALA A 55 -6.50 -3.53 -15.87
CA ALA A 55 -6.87 -3.52 -17.29
C ALA A 55 -8.36 -3.16 -17.49
N ASP A 56 -9.23 -3.68 -16.62
CA ASP A 56 -10.69 -3.56 -16.73
C ASP A 56 -11.27 -2.48 -15.81
N GLY A 57 -10.43 -1.68 -15.14
CA GLY A 57 -10.88 -0.64 -14.21
C GLY A 57 -10.04 -0.57 -12.94
N PRO A 58 -10.49 0.22 -11.96
CA PRO A 58 -9.77 0.41 -10.72
C PRO A 58 -9.73 -0.87 -9.88
N VAL A 59 -8.60 -1.08 -9.20
CA VAL A 59 -8.36 -2.24 -8.32
C VAL A 59 -7.97 -1.74 -6.94
N GLY A 60 -8.43 -2.41 -5.88
CA GLY A 60 -8.06 -2.05 -4.51
C GLY A 60 -8.18 -3.20 -3.52
N PHE A 61 -7.52 -3.04 -2.38
CA PHE A 61 -7.58 -3.98 -1.26
C PHE A 61 -7.26 -3.29 0.06
N THR A 62 -7.87 -3.79 1.14
CA THR A 62 -7.59 -3.33 2.50
C THR A 62 -6.24 -3.82 2.97
N CYS A 63 -5.47 -2.94 3.59
CA CYS A 63 -4.12 -3.23 4.06
C CYS A 63 -3.87 -2.54 5.42
N GLN A 64 -3.27 -3.29 6.37
CA GLN A 64 -2.82 -2.78 7.67
C GLN A 64 -1.30 -2.71 7.78
N SER A 65 -0.58 -3.38 6.88
CA SER A 65 0.88 -3.48 6.89
C SER A 65 1.58 -2.27 6.27
N PHE A 66 0.94 -1.09 6.31
CA PHE A 66 1.54 0.16 5.84
C PHE A 66 2.58 0.68 6.84
N TYR A 67 3.72 1.12 6.29
CA TYR A 67 4.81 1.69 7.09
C TYR A 67 5.53 2.83 6.34
N SER A 68 5.84 3.91 7.06
CA SER A 68 6.74 4.98 6.59
C SER A 68 8.19 4.52 6.76
N VAL A 69 8.96 4.44 5.66
CA VAL A 69 10.29 3.84 5.63
C VAL A 69 11.40 4.89 5.69
N SER A 70 11.30 5.95 4.88
CA SER A 70 12.35 6.96 4.73
C SER A 70 11.74 8.32 4.37
N ILE A 71 12.43 9.38 4.78
CA ILE A 71 12.09 10.76 4.41
C ILE A 71 12.93 11.21 3.21
N ASP A 72 14.18 10.78 3.13
CA ASP A 72 15.08 11.12 2.03
C ASP A 72 15.86 9.87 1.54
N PRO A 73 15.53 9.36 0.35
CA PRO A 73 14.36 9.69 -0.44
C PRO A 73 13.04 9.30 0.27
N PRO A 74 11.90 9.93 -0.05
CA PRO A 74 10.64 9.62 0.59
C PRO A 74 10.13 8.24 0.14
N LEU A 75 10.08 7.28 1.07
CA LEU A 75 9.70 5.90 0.83
C LEU A 75 8.65 5.43 1.84
N VAL A 76 7.69 4.67 1.36
CA VAL A 76 6.72 3.93 2.19
C VAL A 76 6.70 2.46 1.78
N SER A 77 6.15 1.59 2.63
CA SER A 77 5.97 0.18 2.30
C SER A 77 4.59 -0.33 2.67
N PHE A 78 4.15 -1.37 1.97
CA PHE A 78 2.99 -2.18 2.31
C PHE A 78 3.23 -3.63 1.92
N SER A 79 2.45 -4.56 2.50
CA SER A 79 2.52 -5.97 2.15
C SER A 79 1.21 -6.44 1.51
N ILE A 80 1.32 -7.40 0.58
CA ILE A 80 0.18 -8.05 -0.07
C ILE A 80 0.41 -9.56 -0.09
N ALA A 81 -0.63 -10.34 0.19
CA ALA A 81 -0.55 -11.79 0.10
C ALA A 81 -0.28 -12.25 -1.34
N ARG A 82 0.56 -13.28 -1.53
CA ARG A 82 0.87 -13.87 -2.85
C ARG A 82 -0.38 -14.40 -3.55
N THR A 83 -1.42 -14.77 -2.78
CA THR A 83 -2.71 -15.25 -3.30
C THR A 83 -3.70 -14.13 -3.62
N SER A 84 -3.34 -12.86 -3.39
CA SER A 84 -4.23 -11.73 -3.65
C SER A 84 -4.50 -11.55 -5.14
N ARG A 85 -5.78 -11.42 -5.49
CA ARG A 85 -6.20 -11.12 -6.87
C ARG A 85 -5.75 -9.73 -7.35
N SER A 86 -5.46 -8.82 -6.43
CA SER A 86 -4.98 -7.47 -6.77
C SER A 86 -3.49 -7.43 -7.13
N LEU A 87 -2.73 -8.50 -6.84
CA LEU A 87 -1.28 -8.53 -7.02
C LEU A 87 -0.85 -8.30 -8.47
N SER A 88 -1.54 -8.94 -9.44
CA SER A 88 -1.23 -8.79 -10.85
C SER A 88 -1.40 -7.35 -11.34
N ALA A 89 -2.47 -6.67 -10.90
CA ALA A 89 -2.71 -5.27 -11.25
C ALA A 89 -1.66 -4.35 -10.62
N VAL A 90 -1.29 -4.58 -9.35
CA VAL A 90 -0.23 -3.82 -8.66
C VAL A 90 1.09 -3.90 -9.43
N ARG A 91 1.49 -5.12 -9.84
CA ARG A 91 2.72 -5.33 -10.62
C ARG A 91 2.65 -4.72 -12.02
N ALA A 92 1.53 -4.91 -12.72
CA ALA A 92 1.39 -4.46 -14.11
C ALA A 92 1.36 -2.93 -14.21
N HIS A 93 0.67 -2.26 -13.28
CA HIS A 93 0.56 -0.80 -13.31
C HIS A 93 1.79 -0.11 -12.74
N GLY A 94 2.40 -0.67 -11.70
CA GLY A 94 3.60 -0.14 -11.06
C GLY A 94 3.38 1.14 -10.25
N ARG A 95 2.14 1.66 -10.16
CA ARG A 95 1.76 2.87 -9.40
C ARG A 95 0.61 2.58 -8.47
N VAL A 96 0.66 3.19 -7.29
CA VAL A 96 -0.35 2.99 -6.24
C VAL A 96 -0.71 4.29 -5.56
N VAL A 97 -1.89 4.29 -4.92
CA VAL A 97 -2.25 5.25 -3.88
C VAL A 97 -2.56 4.47 -2.60
N VAL A 98 -1.97 4.88 -1.51
CA VAL A 98 -2.29 4.40 -0.15
C VAL A 98 -3.27 5.39 0.45
N ASN A 99 -4.52 4.97 0.63
CA ASN A 99 -5.60 5.79 1.18
C ASN A 99 -5.75 5.49 2.67
N PHE A 100 -5.58 6.48 3.54
CA PHE A 100 -5.75 6.34 4.99
C PHE A 100 -7.22 6.53 5.33
N LEU A 101 -7.92 5.47 5.73
CA LEU A 101 -9.35 5.51 5.97
C LEU A 101 -9.70 6.37 7.18
N SER A 102 -10.77 7.16 7.03
CA SER A 102 -11.40 7.88 8.15
C SER A 102 -12.34 6.96 8.95
N ALA A 103 -12.66 7.36 10.19
CA ALA A 103 -13.56 6.62 11.08
C ALA A 103 -14.91 6.30 10.41
N GLN A 104 -15.43 7.18 9.54
CA GLN A 104 -16.67 6.99 8.81
C GLN A 104 -16.58 5.94 7.69
N GLN A 105 -15.37 5.49 7.34
CA GLN A 105 -15.10 4.59 6.22
C GLN A 105 -14.89 3.12 6.64
N GLN A 106 -15.35 2.73 7.84
CA GLN A 106 -15.30 1.32 8.28
C GLN A 106 -15.94 0.37 7.25
N HIS A 107 -17.03 0.78 6.59
CA HIS A 107 -17.69 0.00 5.55
C HIS A 107 -16.78 -0.27 4.35
N LEU A 108 -15.95 0.71 3.92
CA LEU A 108 -14.99 0.54 2.84
C LEU A 108 -13.90 -0.45 3.21
N SER A 109 -13.39 -0.40 4.46
CA SER A 109 -12.43 -1.39 4.94
C SER A 109 -12.96 -2.82 4.75
N GLY A 110 -14.20 -3.10 5.16
CA GLY A 110 -14.85 -4.39 4.96
C GLY A 110 -15.07 -4.75 3.48
N GLN A 111 -15.48 -3.78 2.66
CA GLN A 111 -15.75 -3.96 1.24
C GLN A 111 -14.48 -4.32 0.46
N PHE A 112 -13.39 -3.59 0.67
CA PHE A 112 -12.11 -3.85 0.00
C PHE A 112 -11.37 -5.09 0.52
N ALA A 113 -11.70 -5.59 1.72
CA ALA A 113 -11.17 -6.83 2.27
C ALA A 113 -11.77 -8.10 1.64
N ARG A 114 -12.98 -8.02 1.09
CA ARG A 114 -13.68 -9.19 0.53
C ARG A 114 -13.10 -9.59 -0.83
N SER A 115 -13.09 -10.90 -1.10
CA SER A 115 -12.72 -11.45 -2.39
C SER A 115 -13.97 -11.84 -3.19
N GLY A 116 -13.91 -11.67 -4.53
CA GLY A 116 -14.98 -12.14 -5.43
C GLY A 116 -16.23 -11.26 -5.50
N THR A 117 -16.18 -10.04 -4.97
CA THR A 117 -17.24 -9.03 -5.08
C THR A 117 -16.79 -7.84 -5.92
N ASP A 118 -17.73 -7.05 -6.41
CA ASP A 118 -17.42 -5.72 -6.94
C ASP A 118 -17.08 -4.79 -5.77
N LYS A 119 -15.79 -4.56 -5.60
CA LYS A 119 -15.26 -3.74 -4.51
C LYS A 119 -15.48 -2.24 -4.71
N TRP A 120 -15.85 -1.83 -5.93
CA TRP A 120 -15.99 -0.42 -6.29
C TRP A 120 -17.44 0.06 -6.35
N GLN A 121 -18.39 -0.85 -6.15
CA GLN A 121 -19.82 -0.49 -6.13
C GLN A 121 -20.11 0.59 -5.09
N GLY A 122 -20.60 1.75 -5.54
CA GLY A 122 -20.98 2.86 -4.66
C GLY A 122 -19.80 3.61 -4.02
N VAL A 123 -18.58 3.34 -4.44
CA VAL A 123 -17.37 4.01 -3.91
C VAL A 123 -17.14 5.33 -4.65
N ALA A 124 -17.10 6.44 -3.91
CA ALA A 124 -16.68 7.73 -4.45
C ALA A 124 -15.15 7.83 -4.46
N TRP A 125 -14.60 8.24 -5.61
CA TRP A 125 -13.16 8.39 -5.80
C TRP A 125 -12.85 9.37 -6.93
N THR A 126 -11.64 9.93 -6.90
CA THR A 126 -11.11 10.81 -7.95
C THR A 126 -9.72 10.33 -8.39
N PRO A 127 -9.29 10.58 -9.64
CA PRO A 127 -7.91 10.31 -10.02
C PRO A 127 -6.93 11.15 -9.21
N SER A 128 -5.88 10.54 -8.66
CA SER A 128 -4.79 11.26 -8.00
C SER A 128 -4.13 12.24 -8.98
N VAL A 129 -3.92 13.47 -8.54
CA VAL A 129 -3.22 14.50 -9.33
C VAL A 129 -1.76 14.14 -9.59
N SER A 130 -1.16 13.27 -8.77
CA SER A 130 0.26 12.88 -8.88
C SER A 130 0.51 11.78 -9.89
N ASN A 131 -0.37 10.77 -9.96
CA ASN A 131 -0.11 9.58 -10.79
C ASN A 131 -1.35 9.01 -11.51
N GLY A 132 -2.52 9.65 -11.37
CA GLY A 132 -3.77 9.25 -12.02
C GLY A 132 -4.47 8.03 -11.43
N VAL A 133 -3.89 7.41 -10.40
CA VAL A 133 -4.48 6.24 -9.70
C VAL A 133 -5.67 6.69 -8.84
N PRO A 134 -6.74 5.88 -8.70
CA PRO A 134 -7.89 6.21 -7.88
C PRO A 134 -7.53 6.56 -6.43
N THR A 135 -7.96 7.73 -5.98
CA THR A 135 -7.91 8.19 -4.58
C THR A 135 -9.32 8.17 -4.03
N LEU A 136 -9.56 7.53 -2.91
CA LEU A 136 -10.87 7.46 -2.28
C LEU A 136 -11.25 8.82 -1.68
N ASP A 137 -12.49 9.24 -1.89
CA ASP A 137 -12.99 10.46 -1.28
C ASP A 137 -13.24 10.25 0.21
N GLY A 138 -13.03 11.29 1.03
CA GLY A 138 -13.32 11.27 2.47
C GLY A 138 -12.28 10.57 3.35
N VAL A 139 -11.10 10.28 2.83
CA VAL A 139 -9.96 9.74 3.61
C VAL A 139 -9.33 10.82 4.51
N THR A 140 -8.60 10.42 5.54
CA THR A 140 -7.82 11.34 6.39
C THR A 140 -6.56 11.85 5.69
N GLY A 141 -6.12 11.13 4.66
CA GLY A 141 -4.96 11.47 3.85
C GLY A 141 -4.62 10.35 2.89
N TRP A 142 -3.72 10.64 1.98
CA TRP A 142 -3.23 9.64 1.03
C TRP A 142 -1.77 9.89 0.65
N VAL A 143 -1.12 8.81 0.20
CA VAL A 143 0.22 8.82 -0.36
C VAL A 143 0.17 8.16 -1.74
N ALA A 144 0.57 8.89 -2.79
CA ALA A 144 0.72 8.37 -4.15
C ALA A 144 2.20 8.07 -4.44
N GLY A 145 2.48 7.03 -5.21
CA GLY A 145 3.86 6.73 -5.58
C GLY A 145 4.00 5.60 -6.59
N ASP A 146 5.25 5.40 -6.98
CA ASP A 146 5.70 4.38 -7.91
C ASP A 146 6.35 3.22 -7.16
N ILE A 147 6.04 1.98 -7.56
CA ILE A 147 6.68 0.81 -6.98
C ILE A 147 8.16 0.81 -7.38
N GLU A 148 9.04 0.88 -6.38
CA GLU A 148 10.48 0.87 -6.58
C GLU A 148 11.06 -0.54 -6.47
N ARG A 149 10.52 -1.35 -5.54
CA ARG A 149 11.02 -2.70 -5.28
C ARG A 149 9.93 -3.60 -4.75
N GLU A 150 10.02 -4.87 -5.15
CA GLU A 150 9.26 -5.98 -4.60
C GLU A 150 10.21 -6.90 -3.84
N ILE A 151 9.83 -7.33 -2.63
CA ILE A 151 10.64 -8.17 -1.74
C ILE A 151 9.79 -9.36 -1.31
N GLU A 152 10.32 -10.56 -1.48
CA GLU A 152 9.69 -11.80 -1.01
C GLU A 152 9.75 -11.91 0.51
N ALA A 153 8.61 -12.15 1.16
CA ALA A 153 8.47 -12.21 2.60
C ALA A 153 7.44 -13.30 3.01
N GLY A 154 7.87 -14.55 2.99
CA GLY A 154 7.01 -15.68 3.33
C GLY A 154 5.83 -15.85 2.36
N ASP A 155 4.60 -15.85 2.90
CA ASP A 155 3.35 -15.91 2.13
C ASP A 155 2.87 -14.55 1.59
N HIS A 156 3.65 -13.49 1.85
CA HIS A 156 3.42 -12.12 1.37
C HIS A 156 4.57 -11.62 0.50
N LEU A 157 4.30 -10.50 -0.15
CA LEU A 157 5.28 -9.65 -0.83
C LEU A 157 5.25 -8.27 -0.17
N ILE A 158 6.41 -7.70 0.09
CA ILE A 158 6.56 -6.32 0.56
C ILE A 158 6.87 -5.46 -0.66
N PHE A 159 6.08 -4.41 -0.86
CA PHE A 159 6.34 -3.40 -1.87
C PHE A 159 6.94 -2.16 -1.23
N LEU A 160 8.10 -1.73 -1.73
CA LEU A 160 8.69 -0.44 -1.43
C LEU A 160 8.22 0.55 -2.50
N VAL A 161 7.68 1.67 -2.07
CA VAL A 161 7.07 2.68 -2.95
C VAL A 161 7.79 4.01 -2.77
N ARG A 162 8.25 4.58 -3.87
CA ARG A 162 8.79 5.95 -3.92
C ARG A 162 7.63 6.92 -4.00
N VAL A 163 7.53 7.79 -3.02
CA VAL A 163 6.44 8.76 -2.90
C VAL A 163 6.59 9.86 -3.94
N SER A 164 5.52 10.13 -4.67
CA SER A 164 5.41 11.21 -5.67
C SER A 164 4.37 12.27 -5.33
N GLY A 165 3.49 12.01 -4.36
CA GLY A 165 2.48 12.96 -3.92
C GLY A 165 1.84 12.55 -2.60
N ILE A 166 1.39 13.54 -1.86
CA ILE A 166 0.73 13.36 -0.55
C ILE A 166 -0.39 14.37 -0.37
N SER A 167 -1.37 14.03 0.46
CA SER A 167 -2.37 14.97 0.98
C SER A 167 -2.86 14.52 2.34
N THR A 168 -3.40 15.45 3.12
CA THR A 168 -4.02 15.16 4.42
C THR A 168 -5.25 16.04 4.63
N ASP A 169 -6.22 15.52 5.38
CA ASP A 169 -7.39 16.23 5.90
C ASP A 169 -7.34 16.13 7.43
N PRO A 170 -6.85 17.17 8.13
CA PRO A 170 -6.65 17.16 9.59
C PRO A 170 -7.96 17.13 10.39
N ASP A 171 -9.09 17.46 9.76
CA ASP A 171 -10.40 17.52 10.42
C ASP A 171 -11.09 16.16 10.52
N ARG A 172 -10.49 15.10 9.91
CA ARG A 172 -11.03 13.75 9.93
C ARG A 172 -10.31 12.87 10.95
N ALA A 173 -11.08 12.18 11.80
CA ALA A 173 -10.55 11.16 12.69
C ALA A 173 -10.17 9.88 11.90
N PRO A 174 -9.06 9.20 12.20
CA PRO A 174 -8.63 7.99 11.52
C PRO A 174 -9.46 6.77 11.93
N LEU A 175 -9.60 5.79 11.01
CA LEU A 175 -10.09 4.46 11.32
C LEU A 175 -8.96 3.64 11.94
N LEU A 176 -9.18 3.14 13.15
CA LEU A 176 -8.22 2.29 13.86
C LEU A 176 -8.70 0.84 13.92
N PHE A 177 -7.75 -0.09 13.99
CA PHE A 177 -8.02 -1.51 14.22
C PHE A 177 -7.14 -2.04 15.34
N TYR A 178 -7.79 -2.69 16.32
CA TYR A 178 -7.13 -3.23 17.50
C TYR A 178 -7.86 -4.48 18.01
N ARG A 179 -7.14 -5.57 18.22
CA ARG A 179 -7.67 -6.86 18.72
C ARG A 179 -8.90 -7.34 17.95
N GLY A 180 -8.82 -7.31 16.62
CA GLY A 180 -9.90 -7.80 15.76
C GLY A 180 -11.13 -6.90 15.66
N ALA A 181 -11.08 -5.68 16.19
CA ALA A 181 -12.20 -4.74 16.14
C ALA A 181 -11.77 -3.33 15.71
N TYR A 182 -12.67 -2.62 15.03
CA TYR A 182 -12.47 -1.20 14.75
C TYR A 182 -12.58 -0.37 16.03
N ARG A 183 -11.81 0.70 16.10
CA ARG A 183 -11.75 1.64 17.23
C ARG A 183 -11.75 3.07 16.72
N GLU A 184 -12.17 3.99 17.58
CA GLU A 184 -12.06 5.42 17.41
C GLU A 184 -11.05 5.98 18.41
N LEU A 185 -10.47 7.14 18.09
CA LEU A 185 -9.65 7.88 19.04
C LEU A 185 -10.60 8.57 20.05
N GLU A 186 -10.46 8.24 21.32
CA GLU A 186 -10.99 9.07 22.39
C GLU A 186 -9.95 10.15 22.69
N TYR A 187 -10.31 11.41 22.47
CA TYR A 187 -9.46 12.53 22.90
C TYR A 187 -9.52 12.57 24.42
N MET A 188 -8.45 12.18 25.10
CA MET A 188 -8.27 12.53 26.51
C MET A 188 -8.00 14.02 26.58
N ILE A 189 -9.00 14.77 27.08
CA ILE A 189 -8.91 16.19 27.38
C ILE A 189 -8.10 16.37 28.68
#